data_8b8adce50772ac61b81e4d56f98cc1e7
#
_entry.id   8b8adce50772ac61b81e4d56f98cc1e7
#
_cell.length_a   1.000
_cell.length_b   1.000
_cell.length_c   1.000
_cell.angle_alpha   90.00
_cell.angle_beta   90.00
_cell.angle_gamma   90.00
#
_symmetry.space_group_name_H-M   'P 1'
#
loop_
_entity.id
_entity.type
_entity.pdbx_description
1 polymer ?
#
loop_
_entity_poly.entity_id
_entity_poly.type
_entity_poly.pdbx_seq_one_letter_code
_entity_poly.pdbx_strand_id
1 'polypeptide(L)'
;TYDDYNLKADKTFTYHVEAFKEGKKIATSASQQATTFTPSGETKIYDNLNGKYITKESIKKPQGMKIGDLYFSYKMENVEKEIDGQTLKGWLATESFSPTGLDGSWSASRELAFYPNVKFEGIAFRYNAKTGKVVLSAHYEDQSGYVAAKIYLAQITPKGELEVGTMERPLGHESRDQSLFIDDDGTAYLLSATNMNRDINIYKLDTSWTKPVLLVNTICKGLHRETPAIIKKDGEYYFFSSKASGWYPSQTMYTSATDLGGEWTPMREIGNNSTFDAQFNRISTVGKTCGVWSYHWGAQRKYKTPDGNFPRISIAAFNKGYASMDYYRYLEFSDKYGIIPVQNGRNLTLNVPVTAAVPGARGIKADCITDGACTESSAYFQKSSNAATGSPYMFTIDMQKEAVISEINLSTRLVNGSEAAYKYTIEGSRDGKSYKMLVDGKLNWQVGFLILNIEDPSLYRYLRLRVYGVVNVHKNNSAMWADGIYEFAAYGKPQ
;
A
#
# COMPACT_ATOMS: atom_id res chain seq x y z
N THR A 1 8.97 4.82 -14.19
CA THR A 1 9.03 3.42 -14.62
C THR A 1 8.82 3.30 -16.11
N TYR A 2 9.52 2.40 -16.75
CA TYR A 2 9.35 2.04 -18.14
C TYR A 2 8.97 0.57 -18.22
N ASP A 3 7.84 0.28 -18.84
CA ASP A 3 7.36 -1.07 -19.06
C ASP A 3 7.63 -1.49 -20.51
N ASP A 4 8.38 -2.56 -20.69
CA ASP A 4 8.66 -3.15 -21.99
C ASP A 4 7.76 -4.38 -22.19
N TYR A 5 7.07 -4.43 -23.32
CA TYR A 5 5.96 -5.37 -23.55
C TYR A 5 6.29 -6.37 -24.65
N ASN A 6 5.56 -7.48 -24.66
CA ASN A 6 5.67 -8.54 -25.67
C ASN A 6 7.07 -9.21 -25.72
N LEU A 7 7.75 -9.22 -24.61
CA LEU A 7 9.05 -9.86 -24.51
C LEU A 7 8.90 -11.38 -24.52
N LYS A 8 9.88 -12.04 -25.14
CA LYS A 8 9.94 -13.53 -25.09
C LYS A 8 10.31 -13.97 -23.69
N ALA A 9 9.69 -15.06 -23.21
CA ALA A 9 10.03 -15.69 -21.94
C ALA A 9 11.46 -16.20 -21.90
N ASP A 10 12.07 -16.29 -20.70
CA ASP A 10 13.43 -16.77 -20.43
C ASP A 10 14.51 -16.10 -21.29
N LYS A 11 14.36 -14.79 -21.53
CA LYS A 11 15.34 -13.98 -22.25
C LYS A 11 15.87 -12.88 -21.38
N THR A 12 17.18 -12.63 -21.47
CA THR A 12 17.82 -11.51 -20.84
C THR A 12 17.91 -10.33 -21.82
N PHE A 13 17.42 -9.19 -21.38
CA PHE A 13 17.46 -7.92 -22.10
C PHE A 13 18.38 -6.97 -21.37
N THR A 14 19.06 -6.10 -22.12
CA THR A 14 19.95 -5.08 -21.56
C THR A 14 19.33 -3.72 -21.84
N TYR A 15 19.17 -2.91 -20.82
CA TYR A 15 18.55 -1.60 -20.86
C TYR A 15 19.53 -0.52 -20.41
N HIS A 16 19.43 0.66 -21.00
CA HIS A 16 20.04 1.89 -20.50
C HIS A 16 19.05 3.05 -20.72
N VAL A 17 19.24 4.12 -19.98
CA VAL A 17 18.48 5.37 -20.12
C VAL A 17 19.34 6.42 -20.75
N GLU A 18 18.83 7.09 -21.78
CA GLU A 18 19.48 8.24 -22.41
C GLU A 18 18.69 9.51 -22.06
N ALA A 19 19.42 10.53 -21.62
CA ALA A 19 18.85 11.86 -21.37
C ALA A 19 19.17 12.79 -22.56
N PHE A 20 18.16 13.55 -23.00
CA PHE A 20 18.29 14.52 -24.09
C PHE A 20 17.89 15.92 -23.61
N LYS A 21 18.62 16.94 -24.08
CA LYS A 21 18.28 18.35 -23.94
C LYS A 21 18.32 19.00 -25.33
N GLU A 22 17.22 19.65 -25.74
CA GLU A 22 17.10 20.30 -27.06
C GLU A 22 17.51 19.39 -28.23
N GLY A 23 17.11 18.10 -28.17
CA GLY A 23 17.40 17.09 -29.17
C GLY A 23 18.83 16.54 -29.13
N LYS A 24 19.73 17.02 -28.27
CA LYS A 24 21.10 16.49 -28.08
C LYS A 24 21.14 15.56 -26.88
N LYS A 25 21.75 14.39 -27.07
CA LYS A 25 22.03 13.46 -25.98
C LYS A 25 23.02 14.05 -25.01
N ILE A 26 22.66 14.17 -23.74
CA ILE A 26 23.47 14.77 -22.68
C ILE A 26 24.00 13.75 -21.67
N ALA A 27 23.35 12.59 -21.55
CA ALA A 27 23.80 11.53 -20.65
C ALA A 27 23.26 10.16 -21.10
N THR A 28 23.95 9.11 -20.71
CA THR A 28 23.51 7.71 -20.83
C THR A 28 23.81 7.03 -19.50
N SER A 29 22.85 6.29 -18.94
CA SER A 29 23.05 5.50 -17.73
C SER A 29 23.98 4.31 -17.98
N ALA A 30 24.52 3.71 -16.92
CA ALA A 30 25.05 2.36 -17.00
C ALA A 30 23.97 1.39 -17.47
N SER A 31 24.38 0.36 -18.24
CA SER A 31 23.47 -0.69 -18.68
C SER A 31 23.04 -1.58 -17.51
N GLN A 32 21.77 -1.96 -17.48
CA GLN A 32 21.19 -2.92 -16.54
C GLN A 32 20.58 -4.08 -17.30
N GLN A 33 20.64 -5.28 -16.73
CA GLN A 33 20.07 -6.46 -17.32
C GLN A 33 18.82 -6.89 -16.57
N ALA A 34 17.79 -7.29 -17.32
CA ALA A 34 16.59 -7.91 -16.79
C ALA A 34 16.27 -9.17 -17.59
N THR A 35 15.90 -10.24 -16.89
CA THR A 35 15.52 -11.52 -17.51
C THR A 35 14.03 -11.72 -17.33
N THR A 36 13.35 -12.04 -18.43
CA THR A 36 11.91 -12.36 -18.42
C THR A 36 11.66 -13.74 -17.84
N PHE A 37 10.49 -13.96 -17.28
CA PHE A 37 10.07 -15.21 -16.66
C PHE A 37 9.28 -16.07 -17.62
N THR A 38 9.30 -17.38 -17.40
CA THR A 38 8.24 -18.27 -17.87
C THR A 38 7.24 -18.41 -16.74
N PRO A 39 5.96 -18.00 -16.90
CA PRO A 39 4.93 -18.27 -15.92
C PRO A 39 4.86 -19.80 -15.70
N SER A 40 4.90 -20.24 -14.45
CA SER A 40 4.60 -21.64 -14.14
C SER A 40 3.08 -21.82 -14.24
N GLY A 41 2.61 -22.87 -14.91
CA GLY A 41 1.17 -23.13 -15.10
C GLY A 41 0.36 -23.38 -13.81
N GLU A 42 0.99 -23.28 -12.63
CA GLU A 42 0.42 -23.51 -11.30
C GLU A 42 0.36 -22.25 -10.43
N THR A 43 0.22 -21.09 -11.02
CA THR A 43 0.37 -19.81 -10.31
C THR A 43 -0.91 -19.30 -9.71
N LYS A 44 -0.81 -18.75 -8.47
CA LYS A 44 -1.88 -17.98 -7.85
C LYS A 44 -1.80 -16.54 -8.33
N ILE A 45 -2.83 -16.11 -9.06
CA ILE A 45 -2.97 -14.70 -9.46
C ILE A 45 -3.84 -13.99 -8.43
N TYR A 46 -3.30 -12.92 -7.88
CA TYR A 46 -4.00 -12.01 -6.97
C TYR A 46 -4.57 -10.83 -7.74
N ASP A 47 -5.86 -10.56 -7.59
CA ASP A 47 -6.53 -9.38 -8.12
C ASP A 47 -6.53 -8.26 -7.07
N ASN A 48 -5.70 -7.27 -7.30
CA ASN A 48 -5.57 -6.10 -6.43
C ASN A 48 -6.84 -5.23 -6.38
N LEU A 49 -7.74 -5.33 -7.36
CA LEU A 49 -8.99 -4.57 -7.32
C LEU A 49 -9.90 -5.08 -6.20
N ASN A 50 -10.01 -6.40 -6.08
CA ASN A 50 -10.96 -7.06 -5.19
C ASN A 50 -10.31 -7.70 -3.96
N GLY A 51 -8.98 -7.65 -3.86
CA GLY A 51 -8.23 -8.25 -2.76
C GLY A 51 -8.34 -9.79 -2.68
N LYS A 52 -8.51 -10.46 -3.82
CA LYS A 52 -8.78 -11.90 -3.89
C LYS A 52 -7.89 -12.63 -4.88
N TYR A 53 -7.64 -13.89 -4.63
CA TYR A 53 -7.03 -14.77 -5.62
C TYR A 53 -8.08 -15.24 -6.64
N ILE A 54 -7.76 -15.14 -7.95
CA ILE A 54 -8.67 -15.48 -9.05
C ILE A 54 -8.42 -16.86 -9.66
N THR A 55 -7.37 -17.57 -9.26
CA THR A 55 -7.08 -18.92 -9.75
C THR A 55 -7.94 -19.96 -9.04
N LYS A 56 -8.53 -20.89 -9.82
CA LYS A 56 -9.46 -21.91 -9.32
C LYS A 56 -8.80 -23.02 -8.49
N GLU A 57 -7.52 -23.30 -8.68
CA GLU A 57 -6.82 -24.31 -7.91
C GLU A 57 -6.01 -23.67 -6.79
N SER A 58 -6.40 -23.99 -5.57
CA SER A 58 -5.60 -23.67 -4.40
C SER A 58 -4.37 -24.57 -4.40
N ILE A 59 -3.22 -24.08 -4.82
CA ILE A 59 -1.97 -24.72 -4.44
C ILE A 59 -1.97 -24.76 -2.92
N LYS A 60 -2.04 -25.97 -2.36
CA LYS A 60 -2.01 -26.18 -0.91
C LYS A 60 -0.59 -25.90 -0.44
N LYS A 61 -0.28 -24.63 -0.17
CA LYS A 61 0.98 -24.24 0.45
C LYS A 61 0.85 -24.32 1.97
N PRO A 62 1.88 -24.80 2.66
CA PRO A 62 1.93 -24.74 4.12
C PRO A 62 1.70 -23.32 4.60
N GLN A 63 0.81 -23.16 5.57
CA GLN A 63 0.51 -21.88 6.24
C GLN A 63 1.18 -21.87 7.62
N GLY A 64 1.28 -20.69 8.21
CA GLY A 64 1.87 -20.54 9.52
C GLY A 64 3.39 -20.34 9.51
N MET A 65 3.94 -20.23 10.70
CA MET A 65 5.36 -20.03 10.96
C MET A 65 6.04 -21.38 11.14
N LYS A 66 6.98 -21.75 10.27
CA LYS A 66 7.73 -22.99 10.39
C LYS A 66 8.79 -22.86 11.49
N ILE A 67 8.73 -23.72 12.50
CA ILE A 67 9.69 -23.81 13.61
C ILE A 67 10.05 -25.28 13.77
N GLY A 68 11.30 -25.64 13.47
CA GLY A 68 11.70 -27.03 13.39
C GLY A 68 10.88 -27.81 12.34
N ASP A 69 10.29 -28.92 12.74
CA ASP A 69 9.49 -29.78 11.87
C ASP A 69 8.00 -29.45 11.87
N LEU A 70 7.56 -28.44 12.65
CA LEU A 70 6.17 -28.08 12.80
C LEU A 70 5.90 -26.68 12.23
N TYR A 71 4.65 -26.46 11.88
CA TYR A 71 4.09 -25.14 11.53
C TYR A 71 3.22 -24.67 12.69
N PHE A 72 3.35 -23.40 13.06
CA PHE A 72 2.59 -22.76 14.12
C PHE A 72 1.75 -21.62 13.57
N SER A 73 0.53 -21.50 14.05
CA SER A 73 -0.35 -20.36 13.82
C SER A 73 -0.67 -19.71 15.16
N TYR A 74 -0.33 -18.42 15.24
CA TYR A 74 -0.62 -17.57 16.39
C TYR A 74 -1.68 -16.56 16.00
N LYS A 75 -2.64 -16.36 16.89
CA LYS A 75 -3.70 -15.36 16.72
C LYS A 75 -3.90 -14.56 17.99
N MET A 76 -4.36 -13.35 17.84
CA MET A 76 -4.86 -12.53 18.93
C MET A 76 -6.10 -11.79 18.43
N GLU A 77 -7.26 -12.19 18.94
CA GLU A 77 -8.57 -11.80 18.41
C GLU A 77 -9.45 -11.22 19.53
N ASN A 78 -10.29 -10.24 19.18
CA ASN A 78 -11.25 -9.68 20.12
C ASN A 78 -12.46 -10.64 20.18
N VAL A 79 -12.76 -11.15 21.37
CA VAL A 79 -13.80 -12.14 21.61
C VAL A 79 -14.63 -11.79 22.85
N GLU A 80 -15.79 -12.39 22.97
CA GLU A 80 -16.55 -12.45 24.20
C GLU A 80 -16.31 -13.80 24.89
N LYS A 81 -16.06 -13.79 26.19
CA LYS A 81 -15.75 -14.99 26.98
C LYS A 81 -16.50 -14.96 28.30
N GLU A 82 -17.13 -16.09 28.65
CA GLU A 82 -17.74 -16.29 29.97
C GLU A 82 -16.66 -16.61 31.02
N ILE A 83 -16.57 -15.78 32.05
CA ILE A 83 -15.67 -15.96 33.19
C ILE A 83 -16.46 -15.67 34.47
N ASP A 84 -16.52 -16.63 35.36
CA ASP A 84 -17.24 -16.53 36.64
C ASP A 84 -18.70 -16.04 36.51
N GLY A 85 -19.39 -16.49 35.43
CA GLY A 85 -20.78 -16.13 35.14
C GLY A 85 -20.97 -14.72 34.57
N GLN A 86 -19.91 -14.06 34.17
CA GLN A 86 -19.94 -12.76 33.49
C GLN A 86 -19.39 -12.86 32.06
N THR A 87 -20.09 -12.30 31.11
CA THR A 87 -19.59 -12.16 29.73
C THR A 87 -18.62 -10.98 29.66
N LEU A 88 -17.33 -11.28 29.47
CA LEU A 88 -16.28 -10.28 29.32
C LEU A 88 -15.83 -10.19 27.87
N LYS A 89 -15.76 -8.97 27.35
CA LYS A 89 -15.16 -8.68 26.05
C LYS A 89 -13.68 -8.42 26.21
N GLY A 90 -12.86 -9.06 25.38
CA GLY A 90 -11.42 -8.92 25.52
C GLY A 90 -10.64 -9.57 24.37
N TRP A 91 -9.34 -9.57 24.49
CA TRP A 91 -8.43 -10.12 23.49
C TRP A 91 -7.91 -11.48 23.94
N LEU A 92 -8.12 -12.49 23.11
CA LEU A 92 -7.70 -13.86 23.30
C LEU A 92 -6.49 -14.16 22.42
N ALA A 93 -5.34 -14.45 23.03
CA ALA A 93 -4.17 -14.98 22.36
C ALA A 93 -4.26 -16.51 22.29
N THR A 94 -4.07 -17.08 21.11
CA THR A 94 -4.13 -18.53 20.88
C THR A 94 -2.97 -19.02 20.03
N GLU A 95 -2.67 -20.31 20.16
CA GLU A 95 -1.72 -21.06 19.37
C GLU A 95 -2.36 -22.33 18.81
N SER A 96 -2.05 -22.69 17.58
CA SER A 96 -2.26 -24.00 17.02
C SER A 96 -1.03 -24.45 16.23
N PHE A 97 -0.85 -25.75 16.06
CA PHE A 97 0.28 -26.30 15.32
C PHE A 97 -0.16 -27.36 14.33
N SER A 98 0.67 -27.60 13.33
CA SER A 98 0.43 -28.56 12.25
C SER A 98 1.74 -29.21 11.81
N PRO A 99 1.78 -30.51 11.52
CA PRO A 99 2.94 -31.16 10.93
C PRO A 99 3.18 -30.79 9.46
N THR A 100 2.16 -30.34 8.76
CA THR A 100 2.23 -30.03 7.32
C THR A 100 1.95 -28.57 6.98
N GLY A 101 1.35 -27.82 7.89
CA GLY A 101 0.86 -26.48 7.64
C GLY A 101 -0.34 -26.38 6.69
N LEU A 102 -0.90 -27.52 6.26
CA LEU A 102 -2.01 -27.59 5.32
C LEU A 102 -3.37 -27.59 6.04
N ASP A 103 -4.39 -27.12 5.35
CA ASP A 103 -5.76 -27.15 5.86
C ASP A 103 -6.15 -28.59 6.26
N GLY A 104 -6.84 -28.73 7.41
CA GLY A 104 -7.25 -30.00 7.97
C GLY A 104 -6.16 -30.74 8.78
N SER A 105 -4.92 -30.23 8.84
CA SER A 105 -3.83 -30.82 9.64
C SER A 105 -3.52 -30.03 10.93
N TRP A 106 -4.29 -28.98 11.23
CA TRP A 106 -4.09 -28.13 12.40
C TRP A 106 -4.69 -28.73 13.67
N SER A 107 -3.95 -28.63 14.77
CA SER A 107 -4.46 -28.96 16.11
C SER A 107 -5.62 -28.04 16.49
N ALA A 108 -6.39 -28.43 17.51
CA ALA A 108 -7.26 -27.46 18.20
C ALA A 108 -6.44 -26.27 18.71
N SER A 109 -7.06 -25.09 18.71
CA SER A 109 -6.42 -23.90 19.26
C SER A 109 -6.26 -24.03 20.77
N ARG A 110 -5.05 -23.72 21.26
CA ARG A 110 -4.74 -23.62 22.68
C ARG A 110 -4.77 -22.14 23.08
N GLU A 111 -5.42 -21.83 24.17
CA GLU A 111 -5.37 -20.51 24.79
C GLU A 111 -4.00 -20.27 25.41
N LEU A 112 -3.46 -19.08 25.15
CA LEU A 112 -2.21 -18.60 25.74
C LEU A 112 -2.47 -17.55 26.83
N ALA A 113 -3.38 -16.61 26.55
CA ALA A 113 -3.78 -15.57 27.50
C ALA A 113 -5.11 -14.92 27.05
N PHE A 114 -5.86 -14.39 28.03
CA PHE A 114 -7.02 -13.53 27.78
C PHE A 114 -6.87 -12.21 28.53
N TYR A 115 -7.09 -11.10 27.82
CA TYR A 115 -6.98 -9.73 28.33
C TYR A 115 -8.32 -9.02 28.23
N PRO A 116 -9.12 -9.00 29.33
CA PRO A 116 -10.42 -8.35 29.32
C PRO A 116 -10.31 -6.83 29.34
N ASN A 117 -11.27 -6.16 28.67
CA ASN A 117 -11.46 -4.70 28.72
C ASN A 117 -10.25 -3.86 28.32
N VAL A 118 -9.42 -4.35 27.40
CA VAL A 118 -8.26 -3.66 26.84
C VAL A 118 -8.34 -3.60 25.32
N LYS A 119 -7.44 -2.86 24.69
CA LYS A 119 -7.34 -2.76 23.24
C LYS A 119 -5.91 -3.06 22.79
N PHE A 120 -5.80 -3.89 21.75
CA PHE A 120 -4.56 -4.15 21.04
C PHE A 120 -4.69 -3.77 19.56
N GLU A 121 -3.64 -3.20 19.00
CA GLU A 121 -3.52 -2.88 17.59
C GLU A 121 -2.13 -3.23 17.05
N GLY A 122 -1.99 -3.41 15.74
CA GLY A 122 -0.70 -3.69 15.11
C GLY A 122 -0.06 -5.01 15.57
N ILE A 123 -0.88 -6.01 15.88
CA ILE A 123 -0.46 -7.30 16.44
C ILE A 123 0.44 -8.03 15.44
N ALA A 124 1.62 -8.46 15.89
CA ALA A 124 2.55 -9.23 15.09
C ALA A 124 3.26 -10.31 15.91
N PHE A 125 3.51 -11.46 15.27
CA PHE A 125 4.27 -12.56 15.83
C PHE A 125 5.55 -12.76 15.00
N ARG A 126 6.70 -12.94 15.69
CA ARG A 126 8.01 -13.13 15.07
C ARG A 126 8.80 -14.20 15.80
N TYR A 127 9.40 -15.11 15.06
CA TYR A 127 10.27 -16.13 15.65
C TYR A 127 11.66 -15.55 15.89
N ASN A 128 12.13 -15.67 17.14
CA ASN A 128 13.49 -15.34 17.54
C ASN A 128 14.33 -16.63 17.56
N ALA A 129 15.10 -16.86 16.50
CA ALA A 129 15.92 -18.05 16.37
C ALA A 129 17.04 -18.17 17.43
N LYS A 130 17.48 -17.04 18.02
CA LYS A 130 18.50 -17.04 19.09
C LYS A 130 17.96 -17.62 20.39
N THR A 131 16.69 -17.41 20.70
CA THR A 131 16.06 -17.89 21.95
C THR A 131 15.15 -19.11 21.74
N GLY A 132 14.82 -19.43 20.49
CA GLY A 132 13.85 -20.49 20.15
C GLY A 132 12.41 -20.16 20.52
N LYS A 133 12.09 -18.90 20.81
CA LYS A 133 10.77 -18.42 21.25
C LYS A 133 10.11 -17.56 20.19
N VAL A 134 8.80 -17.45 20.22
CA VAL A 134 8.04 -16.52 19.38
C VAL A 134 7.76 -15.25 20.17
N VAL A 135 8.02 -14.10 19.58
CA VAL A 135 7.75 -12.79 20.17
C VAL A 135 6.45 -12.23 19.61
N LEU A 136 5.57 -11.85 20.51
CA LEU A 136 4.35 -11.09 20.25
C LEU A 136 4.62 -9.61 20.51
N SER A 137 4.35 -8.76 19.53
CA SER A 137 4.37 -7.30 19.68
C SER A 137 3.02 -6.69 19.34
N ALA A 138 2.60 -5.68 20.09
CA ALA A 138 1.36 -4.94 19.81
C ALA A 138 1.39 -3.56 20.48
N HIS A 139 0.65 -2.60 19.93
CA HIS A 139 0.22 -1.39 20.61
C HIS A 139 -0.85 -1.77 21.65
N TYR A 140 -0.74 -1.29 22.85
CA TYR A 140 -1.64 -1.60 23.97
C TYR A 140 -2.27 -0.33 24.54
N GLU A 141 -3.59 -0.40 24.78
CA GLU A 141 -4.36 0.63 25.49
C GLU A 141 -5.16 0.01 26.63
N ASP A 142 -5.19 0.68 27.78
CA ASP A 142 -5.82 0.18 29.01
C ASP A 142 -7.35 0.10 28.90
N GLN A 143 -7.97 0.97 28.08
CA GLN A 143 -9.43 1.04 27.89
C GLN A 143 -9.77 1.70 26.55
N SER A 144 -10.94 2.33 26.46
CA SER A 144 -11.31 3.12 25.30
C SER A 144 -10.43 4.38 25.14
N GLY A 145 -9.90 4.61 23.97
CA GLY A 145 -9.05 5.77 23.66
C GLY A 145 -7.60 5.41 23.42
N TYR A 146 -6.76 6.42 23.19
CA TYR A 146 -5.35 6.27 22.85
C TYR A 146 -4.50 7.06 23.87
N VAL A 147 -4.73 6.82 25.16
CA VAL A 147 -4.11 7.57 26.26
C VAL A 147 -2.94 6.80 26.88
N ALA A 148 -3.06 5.49 27.06
CA ALA A 148 -2.00 4.67 27.62
C ALA A 148 -0.78 4.66 26.71
N ALA A 149 -0.98 4.46 25.43
CA ALA A 149 0.04 4.49 24.38
C ALA A 149 1.26 3.67 24.77
N LYS A 150 1.04 2.41 25.12
CA LYS A 150 2.06 1.46 25.60
C LYS A 150 2.45 0.48 24.51
N ILE A 151 3.67 -0.04 24.56
CA ILE A 151 4.06 -1.23 23.81
C ILE A 151 3.77 -2.47 24.64
N TYR A 152 3.27 -3.50 24.00
CA TYR A 152 3.20 -4.84 24.55
C TYR A 152 4.20 -5.73 23.82
N LEU A 153 5.19 -6.26 24.54
CA LEU A 153 6.16 -7.23 24.07
C LEU A 153 6.15 -8.44 24.99
N ALA A 154 5.86 -9.60 24.43
CA ALA A 154 5.86 -10.86 25.16
C ALA A 154 6.52 -11.95 24.34
N GLN A 155 7.01 -13.00 24.99
CA GLN A 155 7.52 -14.18 24.30
C GLN A 155 6.66 -15.40 24.63
N ILE A 156 6.51 -16.29 23.66
CA ILE A 156 5.83 -17.56 23.80
C ILE A 156 6.90 -18.64 23.80
N THR A 157 6.95 -19.41 24.89
CA THR A 157 7.91 -20.52 25.05
C THR A 157 7.52 -21.70 24.16
N PRO A 158 8.43 -22.64 23.86
CA PRO A 158 8.09 -23.88 23.15
C PRO A 158 7.01 -24.73 23.86
N LYS A 159 6.80 -24.50 25.17
CA LYS A 159 5.72 -25.15 25.92
C LYS A 159 4.37 -24.42 25.78
N GLY A 160 4.33 -23.25 25.09
CA GLY A 160 3.16 -22.40 24.94
C GLY A 160 2.81 -21.59 26.16
N GLU A 161 3.79 -21.22 26.95
CA GLU A 161 3.64 -20.27 28.04
C GLU A 161 3.93 -18.87 27.51
N LEU A 162 3.07 -17.91 27.83
CA LEU A 162 3.24 -16.53 27.42
C LEU A 162 3.88 -15.73 28.56
N GLU A 163 5.10 -15.21 28.33
CA GLU A 163 5.89 -14.44 29.27
C GLU A 163 5.94 -12.97 28.82
N VAL A 164 5.32 -12.08 29.59
CA VAL A 164 5.32 -10.63 29.30
C VAL A 164 6.67 -10.03 29.70
N GLY A 165 7.35 -9.40 28.74
CA GLY A 165 8.61 -8.69 28.98
C GLY A 165 8.41 -7.19 29.17
N THR A 166 7.53 -6.55 28.38
CA THR A 166 7.22 -5.12 28.46
C THR A 166 5.73 -4.89 28.19
N MET A 167 5.08 -4.13 29.06
CA MET A 167 3.72 -3.62 28.88
C MET A 167 3.64 -2.18 29.41
N GLU A 168 4.48 -1.31 28.86
CA GLU A 168 4.66 0.07 29.32
C GLU A 168 5.08 0.98 28.16
N ARG A 169 5.22 2.26 28.41
CA ARG A 169 5.81 3.20 27.46
C ARG A 169 7.29 2.92 27.30
N PRO A 170 7.80 2.62 26.08
CA PRO A 170 9.20 2.25 25.86
C PRO A 170 10.12 3.42 26.27
N LEU A 171 10.94 3.21 27.28
CA LEU A 171 11.81 4.22 27.89
C LEU A 171 11.07 5.54 28.21
N GLY A 172 9.79 5.45 28.61
CA GLY A 172 8.95 6.59 28.99
C GLY A 172 8.22 7.30 27.85
N HIS A 173 8.47 6.96 26.61
CA HIS A 173 7.82 7.57 25.45
C HIS A 173 6.53 6.84 25.05
N GLU A 174 5.56 7.56 24.48
CA GLU A 174 4.38 6.94 23.88
C GLU A 174 4.78 5.92 22.79
N SER A 175 3.98 4.86 22.67
CA SER A 175 4.09 3.88 21.59
C SER A 175 2.71 3.63 21.01
N ARG A 176 2.54 4.01 19.74
CA ARG A 176 1.30 3.81 18.98
C ARG A 176 1.54 2.78 17.90
N ASP A 177 1.30 3.09 16.62
CA ASP A 177 1.66 2.19 15.54
C ASP A 177 3.12 1.76 15.64
N GLN A 178 3.33 0.43 15.57
CA GLN A 178 4.63 -0.14 15.81
C GLN A 178 4.93 -1.31 14.88
N SER A 179 6.19 -1.59 14.69
CA SER A 179 6.67 -2.83 14.08
C SER A 179 8.05 -3.23 14.59
N LEU A 180 8.41 -4.49 14.39
CA LEU A 180 9.75 -4.98 14.65
C LEU A 180 10.55 -5.10 13.35
N PHE A 181 11.72 -4.51 13.33
CA PHE A 181 12.75 -4.73 12.32
C PHE A 181 13.84 -5.62 12.90
N ILE A 182 14.21 -6.68 12.21
CA ILE A 182 15.31 -7.57 12.60
C ILE A 182 16.43 -7.39 11.57
N ASP A 183 17.59 -6.94 12.05
CA ASP A 183 18.76 -6.73 11.19
C ASP A 183 19.47 -8.06 10.88
N ASP A 184 20.41 -8.03 9.94
CA ASP A 184 21.13 -9.21 9.43
C ASP A 184 21.90 -9.96 10.52
N ASP A 185 22.35 -9.26 11.57
CA ASP A 185 23.03 -9.85 12.74
C ASP A 185 22.05 -10.45 13.78
N GLY A 186 20.75 -10.33 13.53
CA GLY A 186 19.66 -10.79 14.39
C GLY A 186 19.37 -9.83 15.56
N THR A 187 19.91 -8.61 15.55
CA THR A 187 19.50 -7.54 16.46
C THR A 187 18.12 -7.07 16.08
N ALA A 188 17.20 -6.99 17.04
CA ALA A 188 15.86 -6.48 16.80
C ALA A 188 15.74 -5.01 17.22
N TYR A 189 14.97 -4.29 16.46
CA TYR A 189 14.61 -2.90 16.70
C TYR A 189 13.09 -2.75 16.71
N LEU A 190 12.58 -2.04 17.70
CA LEU A 190 11.20 -1.59 17.74
C LEU A 190 11.13 -0.22 17.05
N LEU A 191 10.31 -0.13 16.02
CA LEU A 191 9.91 1.12 15.38
C LEU A 191 8.58 1.53 15.96
N SER A 192 8.42 2.74 16.44
CA SER A 192 7.21 3.16 17.12
C SER A 192 6.85 4.60 16.85
N ALA A 193 5.62 4.84 16.40
CA ALA A 193 5.05 6.18 16.35
C ALA A 193 4.84 6.69 17.79
N THR A 194 5.24 7.92 18.03
CA THR A 194 5.25 8.54 19.35
C THR A 194 4.80 10.01 19.28
N ASN A 195 4.65 10.66 20.45
CA ASN A 195 4.27 12.06 20.54
C ASN A 195 3.00 12.37 19.68
N MET A 196 1.95 11.56 19.88
CA MET A 196 0.70 11.62 19.11
C MET A 196 0.91 11.47 17.58
N ASN A 197 1.69 10.48 17.18
CA ASN A 197 2.11 10.17 15.80
C ASN A 197 2.95 11.28 15.12
N ARG A 198 3.48 12.25 15.88
CA ARG A 198 4.29 13.32 15.31
C ARG A 198 5.67 12.85 14.90
N ASP A 199 6.22 11.91 15.64
CA ASP A 199 7.60 11.45 15.55
C ASP A 199 7.63 9.92 15.45
N ILE A 200 8.74 9.36 14.97
CA ILE A 200 9.01 7.92 14.98
C ILE A 200 10.28 7.66 15.77
N ASN A 201 10.18 6.83 16.80
CA ASN A 201 11.31 6.35 17.59
C ASN A 201 11.79 4.98 17.09
N ILE A 202 13.10 4.78 17.08
CA ILE A 202 13.79 3.53 16.80
C ILE A 202 14.47 3.08 18.08
N TYR A 203 14.03 1.97 18.68
CA TYR A 203 14.61 1.41 19.89
C TYR A 203 15.33 0.11 19.58
N LYS A 204 16.54 -0.06 20.11
CA LYS A 204 17.19 -1.37 20.18
C LYS A 204 16.53 -2.19 21.28
N LEU A 205 16.24 -3.46 20.99
CA LEU A 205 15.72 -4.42 21.94
C LEU A 205 16.85 -5.28 22.54
N ASP A 206 16.57 -5.89 23.67
CA ASP A 206 17.41 -6.91 24.26
C ASP A 206 17.46 -8.20 23.40
N THR A 207 18.25 -9.18 23.80
CA THR A 207 18.39 -10.45 23.05
C THR A 207 17.10 -11.27 23.00
N SER A 208 16.19 -11.09 23.94
CA SER A 208 14.87 -11.73 23.97
C SER A 208 13.85 -11.04 23.06
N TRP A 209 14.14 -9.84 22.58
CA TRP A 209 13.27 -8.95 21.82
C TRP A 209 12.03 -8.47 22.62
N THR A 210 12.11 -8.50 23.93
CA THR A 210 10.98 -8.15 24.79
C THR A 210 11.20 -6.89 25.63
N LYS A 211 12.40 -6.30 25.59
CA LYS A 211 12.72 -5.08 26.37
C LYS A 211 13.43 -4.05 25.50
N PRO A 212 12.88 -2.84 25.35
CA PRO A 212 13.62 -1.69 24.81
C PRO A 212 14.78 -1.32 25.74
N VAL A 213 16.01 -1.33 25.23
CA VAL A 213 17.22 -1.07 26.02
C VAL A 213 17.91 0.23 25.64
N LEU A 214 17.67 0.77 24.45
CA LEU A 214 18.29 1.99 23.96
C LEU A 214 17.38 2.68 22.93
N LEU A 215 17.15 3.97 23.09
CA LEU A 215 16.61 4.83 22.02
C LEU A 215 17.76 5.14 21.06
N VAL A 216 17.73 4.52 19.88
CA VAL A 216 18.77 4.65 18.84
C VAL A 216 18.63 5.96 18.10
N ASN A 217 17.39 6.30 17.72
CA ASN A 217 17.10 7.52 16.94
C ASN A 217 15.64 7.94 17.08
N THR A 218 15.37 9.21 16.80
CA THR A 218 14.04 9.77 16.57
C THR A 218 14.01 10.43 15.19
N ILE A 219 13.24 9.85 14.27
CA ILE A 219 13.13 10.29 12.88
C ILE A 219 11.73 10.84 12.58
N CYS A 220 11.51 11.40 11.40
CA CYS A 220 10.22 11.95 10.95
C CYS A 220 9.61 12.98 11.91
N LYS A 221 10.43 13.78 12.60
CA LYS A 221 10.01 14.73 13.63
C LYS A 221 8.98 15.72 13.11
N GLY A 222 7.80 15.75 13.75
CA GLY A 222 6.70 16.64 13.41
C GLY A 222 5.92 16.28 12.15
N LEU A 223 6.18 15.13 11.52
CA LEU A 223 5.61 14.79 10.21
C LEU A 223 4.30 13.98 10.27
N HIS A 224 3.81 13.62 11.45
CA HIS A 224 2.56 12.87 11.65
C HIS A 224 2.50 11.59 10.81
N ARG A 225 3.45 10.66 11.06
CA ARG A 225 3.57 9.39 10.33
C ARG A 225 3.10 8.22 11.18
N GLU A 226 2.47 7.25 10.51
CA GLU A 226 1.94 6.00 11.06
C GLU A 226 2.53 4.79 10.33
N THR A 227 2.29 3.59 10.86
CA THR A 227 2.68 2.31 10.27
C THR A 227 4.16 2.24 9.90
N PRO A 228 5.09 2.46 10.85
CA PRO A 228 6.52 2.46 10.57
C PRO A 228 7.01 1.08 10.13
N ALA A 229 7.81 1.01 9.08
CA ALA A 229 8.48 -0.23 8.67
C ALA A 229 9.86 0.06 8.08
N ILE A 230 10.82 -0.83 8.31
CA ILE A 230 12.16 -0.78 7.70
C ILE A 230 12.40 -2.06 6.90
N ILE A 231 13.07 -1.89 5.77
CA ILE A 231 13.71 -2.96 5.03
C ILE A 231 15.16 -2.57 4.74
N LYS A 232 16.08 -3.54 4.80
CA LYS A 232 17.48 -3.34 4.45
C LYS A 232 17.76 -3.92 3.07
N LYS A 233 18.37 -3.17 2.20
CA LYS A 233 18.78 -3.58 0.85
C LYS A 233 20.15 -3.02 0.51
N ASP A 234 21.02 -3.89 0.04
CA ASP A 234 22.38 -3.53 -0.40
C ASP A 234 23.17 -2.68 0.61
N GLY A 235 23.00 -2.99 1.92
CA GLY A 235 23.66 -2.29 3.02
C GLY A 235 22.98 -0.98 3.45
N GLU A 236 21.89 -0.58 2.83
CA GLU A 236 21.11 0.61 3.18
C GLU A 236 19.76 0.25 3.84
N TYR A 237 19.36 1.04 4.82
CA TYR A 237 18.06 0.97 5.47
C TYR A 237 17.08 1.91 4.77
N TYR A 238 15.91 1.41 4.45
CA TYR A 238 14.81 2.18 3.90
C TYR A 238 13.64 2.14 4.88
N PHE A 239 13.28 3.28 5.40
CA PHE A 239 12.13 3.45 6.28
C PHE A 239 10.92 3.91 5.47
N PHE A 240 9.78 3.27 5.69
CA PHE A 240 8.49 3.59 5.04
C PHE A 240 7.44 3.89 6.10
N SER A 241 6.50 4.76 5.75
CA SER A 241 5.37 5.08 6.62
C SER A 241 4.20 5.69 5.86
N SER A 242 2.99 5.56 6.40
CA SER A 242 1.81 6.29 5.95
C SER A 242 1.70 7.64 6.64
N LYS A 243 0.82 8.52 6.13
CA LYS A 243 0.36 9.71 6.84
C LYS A 243 -0.72 9.32 7.85
N ALA A 244 -0.83 10.01 8.97
CA ALA A 244 -1.92 9.87 9.91
C ALA A 244 -3.22 10.41 9.29
N SER A 245 -3.94 9.56 8.57
CA SER A 245 -5.15 9.91 7.79
C SER A 245 -6.41 9.16 8.27
N GLY A 246 -6.36 8.53 9.44
CA GLY A 246 -7.39 7.61 9.87
C GLY A 246 -7.44 6.39 8.94
N TRP A 247 -8.61 6.08 8.39
CA TRP A 247 -8.79 4.94 7.48
C TRP A 247 -8.90 5.35 6.01
N TYR A 248 -8.63 6.62 5.68
CA TYR A 248 -8.59 7.09 4.30
C TYR A 248 -7.22 6.84 3.68
N PRO A 249 -7.13 6.68 2.36
CA PRO A 249 -5.85 6.49 1.69
C PRO A 249 -4.96 7.71 1.86
N SER A 250 -3.66 7.50 1.85
CA SER A 250 -2.69 8.58 2.00
C SER A 250 -1.37 8.28 1.31
N GLN A 251 -0.60 9.31 0.99
CA GLN A 251 0.71 9.19 0.38
C GLN A 251 1.67 8.42 1.27
N THR A 252 2.18 7.28 0.80
CA THR A 252 3.35 6.62 1.38
C THR A 252 4.57 7.47 1.13
N MET A 253 5.41 7.61 2.14
CA MET A 253 6.72 8.24 2.03
C MET A 253 7.80 7.31 2.55
N TYR A 254 9.02 7.52 2.08
CA TYR A 254 10.20 6.80 2.55
C TYR A 254 11.38 7.74 2.78
N THR A 255 12.32 7.27 3.57
CA THR A 255 13.66 7.86 3.74
C THR A 255 14.68 6.74 3.84
N SER A 256 15.96 7.03 3.63
CA SER A 256 17.03 6.05 3.68
C SER A 256 18.21 6.53 4.51
N ALA A 257 18.96 5.56 5.07
CA ALA A 257 20.19 5.78 5.81
C ALA A 257 21.11 4.57 5.69
N THR A 258 22.41 4.76 5.93
CA THR A 258 23.39 3.68 6.03
C THR A 258 23.59 3.18 7.47
N ASP A 259 23.07 3.94 8.46
CA ASP A 259 23.12 3.63 9.88
C ASP A 259 21.78 4.03 10.54
N LEU A 260 21.18 3.15 11.34
CA LEU A 260 19.92 3.41 12.04
C LEU A 260 20.03 4.58 13.04
N GLY A 261 21.19 4.76 13.66
CA GLY A 261 21.48 5.88 14.57
C GLY A 261 21.99 7.13 13.89
N GLY A 262 22.30 7.07 12.57
CA GLY A 262 22.86 8.15 11.80
C GLY A 262 21.83 9.12 11.23
N GLU A 263 22.28 9.92 10.28
CA GLU A 263 21.43 10.82 9.51
C GLU A 263 20.59 10.07 8.48
N TRP A 264 19.31 10.42 8.40
CA TRP A 264 18.37 9.94 7.40
C TRP A 264 18.16 11.00 6.32
N THR A 265 18.05 10.58 5.06
CA THR A 265 17.73 11.50 3.97
C THR A 265 16.38 12.18 4.21
N PRO A 266 16.10 13.35 3.60
CA PRO A 266 14.75 13.90 3.63
C PRO A 266 13.71 12.90 3.13
N MET A 267 12.50 12.95 3.72
CA MET A 267 11.38 12.10 3.30
C MET A 267 11.04 12.35 1.82
N ARG A 268 10.81 11.28 1.08
CA ARG A 268 10.45 11.29 -0.33
C ARG A 268 9.12 10.58 -0.55
N GLU A 269 8.33 11.11 -1.44
CA GLU A 269 7.08 10.48 -1.89
C GLU A 269 7.35 9.25 -2.75
N ILE A 270 6.47 8.24 -2.66
CA ILE A 270 6.60 7.00 -3.42
C ILE A 270 5.22 6.46 -3.82
N GLY A 271 5.13 5.83 -4.99
CA GLY A 271 3.88 5.35 -5.56
C GLY A 271 3.01 6.50 -6.06
N ASN A 272 1.80 6.60 -5.57
CA ASN A 272 0.91 7.72 -5.86
C ASN A 272 0.40 8.40 -4.59
N ASN A 273 -0.31 9.53 -4.75
CA ASN A 273 -0.83 10.36 -3.67
C ASN A 273 -1.76 9.64 -2.67
N SER A 274 -2.21 8.45 -2.98
CA SER A 274 -3.18 7.68 -2.19
C SER A 274 -2.72 6.25 -1.91
N THR A 275 -1.45 5.93 -2.15
CA THR A 275 -0.96 4.54 -2.05
C THR A 275 -1.90 3.55 -2.78
N PHE A 276 -2.38 3.96 -3.97
CA PHE A 276 -3.31 3.19 -4.81
C PHE A 276 -4.61 2.79 -4.07
N ASP A 277 -5.25 3.77 -3.41
CA ASP A 277 -6.46 3.63 -2.58
C ASP A 277 -6.26 2.79 -1.32
N ALA A 278 -5.12 2.96 -0.66
CA ALA A 278 -4.79 2.23 0.55
C ALA A 278 -3.94 3.06 1.53
N GLN A 279 -3.73 2.54 2.71
CA GLN A 279 -2.75 2.99 3.69
C GLN A 279 -1.58 2.00 3.72
N PHE A 280 -0.35 2.47 3.65
CA PHE A 280 0.84 1.62 3.81
C PHE A 280 0.76 0.85 5.14
N ASN A 281 1.14 -0.41 5.13
CA ASN A 281 1.15 -1.24 6.34
C ASN A 281 2.51 -1.89 6.59
N ARG A 282 3.09 -2.55 5.59
CA ARG A 282 4.37 -3.24 5.74
C ARG A 282 5.08 -3.44 4.41
N ILE A 283 6.37 -3.71 4.49
CA ILE A 283 7.21 -4.11 3.37
C ILE A 283 8.01 -5.36 3.72
N SER A 284 8.18 -6.27 2.78
CA SER A 284 9.02 -7.45 2.98
C SER A 284 9.55 -8.02 1.67
N THR A 285 10.63 -8.79 1.76
CA THR A 285 11.16 -9.54 0.62
C THR A 285 10.29 -10.77 0.37
N VAL A 286 9.98 -11.02 -0.90
CA VAL A 286 9.30 -12.22 -1.41
C VAL A 286 10.11 -12.75 -2.57
N GLY A 287 10.78 -13.88 -2.41
CA GLY A 287 11.72 -14.39 -3.40
C GLY A 287 12.79 -13.35 -3.75
N LYS A 288 12.84 -12.93 -5.01
CA LYS A 288 13.79 -11.92 -5.51
C LYS A 288 13.22 -10.49 -5.53
N THR A 289 11.96 -10.30 -5.16
CA THR A 289 11.26 -9.01 -5.19
C THR A 289 10.95 -8.51 -3.80
N CYS A 290 10.50 -7.27 -3.71
CA CYS A 290 9.99 -6.68 -2.48
C CYS A 290 8.53 -6.30 -2.68
N GLY A 291 7.67 -6.88 -1.85
CA GLY A 291 6.27 -6.52 -1.79
C GLY A 291 6.02 -5.43 -0.76
N VAL A 292 5.13 -4.51 -1.10
CA VAL A 292 4.55 -3.52 -0.20
C VAL A 292 3.09 -3.90 0.00
N TRP A 293 2.73 -4.25 1.22
CA TRP A 293 1.34 -4.49 1.61
C TRP A 293 0.78 -3.23 2.22
N SER A 294 -0.21 -2.71 1.57
CA SER A 294 -1.02 -1.59 2.04
C SER A 294 -2.42 -2.11 2.36
N TYR A 295 -3.21 -1.36 3.10
CA TYR A 295 -4.53 -1.82 3.50
C TYR A 295 -5.62 -0.89 2.95
N HIS A 296 -6.53 -1.46 2.17
CA HIS A 296 -7.75 -0.79 1.78
C HIS A 296 -8.77 -0.92 2.92
N TRP A 297 -9.12 0.19 3.55
CA TRP A 297 -10.01 0.25 4.71
C TRP A 297 -11.47 0.58 4.33
N GLY A 298 -12.00 -0.10 3.32
CA GLY A 298 -13.32 0.23 2.78
C GLY A 298 -14.46 0.13 3.79
N ALA A 299 -14.39 -0.81 4.74
CA ALA A 299 -15.42 -0.98 5.77
C ALA A 299 -15.43 0.11 6.85
N GLN A 300 -14.29 0.79 7.10
CA GLN A 300 -14.14 1.84 8.11
C GLN A 300 -14.47 3.24 7.58
N ARG A 301 -14.49 3.42 6.26
CA ARG A 301 -14.81 4.72 5.65
C ARG A 301 -16.28 5.08 5.84
N LYS A 302 -16.60 6.37 5.82
CA LYS A 302 -18.00 6.85 5.94
C LYS A 302 -18.91 6.22 4.88
N TYR A 303 -18.43 6.14 3.65
CA TYR A 303 -19.10 5.41 2.56
C TYR A 303 -18.34 4.10 2.34
N LYS A 304 -18.89 3.03 2.89
CA LYS A 304 -18.31 1.69 2.82
C LYS A 304 -18.23 1.19 1.39
N THR A 305 -17.15 0.50 1.05
CA THR A 305 -17.07 -0.23 -0.20
C THR A 305 -17.68 -1.63 -0.04
N PRO A 306 -18.27 -2.21 -1.08
CA PRO A 306 -18.86 -3.56 -1.01
C PRO A 306 -17.85 -4.63 -0.60
N ASP A 307 -16.58 -4.48 -1.01
CA ASP A 307 -15.53 -5.47 -0.77
C ASP A 307 -14.91 -5.39 0.64
N GLY A 308 -15.27 -4.38 1.43
CA GLY A 308 -14.81 -4.23 2.82
C GLY A 308 -13.33 -3.87 2.92
N ASN A 309 -12.60 -4.60 3.77
CA ASN A 309 -11.17 -4.40 4.00
C ASN A 309 -10.36 -5.50 3.34
N PHE A 310 -9.27 -5.15 2.65
CA PHE A 310 -8.36 -6.11 2.05
C PHE A 310 -6.96 -5.53 1.82
N PRO A 311 -5.92 -6.38 1.72
CA PRO A 311 -4.59 -5.93 1.36
C PRO A 311 -4.53 -5.51 -0.11
N ARG A 312 -3.87 -4.38 -0.38
CA ARG A 312 -3.47 -3.94 -1.69
C ARG A 312 -1.95 -4.06 -1.79
N ILE A 313 -1.47 -4.74 -2.82
CA ILE A 313 -0.07 -5.13 -2.92
C ILE A 313 0.58 -4.39 -4.07
N SER A 314 1.71 -3.75 -3.79
CA SER A 314 2.57 -3.10 -4.79
C SER A 314 3.95 -3.75 -4.79
N ILE A 315 4.74 -3.49 -5.82
CA ILE A 315 6.11 -3.98 -5.94
C ILE A 315 7.04 -2.80 -5.72
N ALA A 316 8.01 -2.94 -4.81
CA ALA A 316 9.06 -1.96 -4.60
C ALA A 316 10.39 -2.40 -5.21
N ALA A 317 11.12 -1.44 -5.76
CA ALA A 317 12.50 -1.60 -6.20
C ALA A 317 13.40 -0.57 -5.53
N PHE A 318 14.70 -0.90 -5.37
CA PHE A 318 15.66 -0.11 -4.62
C PHE A 318 16.93 0.11 -5.42
N ASN A 319 17.51 1.29 -5.31
CA ASN A 319 18.80 1.60 -5.91
C ASN A 319 19.47 2.78 -5.19
N LYS A 320 20.55 2.52 -4.44
CA LYS A 320 21.42 3.55 -3.84
C LYS A 320 20.67 4.69 -3.15
N GLY A 321 19.90 4.35 -2.10
CA GLY A 321 19.12 5.30 -1.32
C GLY A 321 17.81 5.74 -1.97
N TYR A 322 17.50 5.27 -3.17
CA TYR A 322 16.23 5.54 -3.87
C TYR A 322 15.36 4.29 -3.89
N ALA A 323 14.05 4.50 -3.82
CA ALA A 323 13.05 3.45 -3.96
C ALA A 323 11.96 3.87 -4.95
N SER A 324 11.38 2.91 -5.66
CA SER A 324 10.14 3.05 -6.42
C SER A 324 9.10 2.07 -5.90
N MET A 325 7.82 2.38 -6.15
CA MET A 325 6.70 1.53 -5.79
C MET A 325 5.66 1.60 -6.90
N ASP A 326 5.38 0.45 -7.51
CA ASP A 326 4.51 0.34 -8.67
C ASP A 326 3.31 -0.54 -8.37
N TYR A 327 2.14 -0.12 -8.86
CA TYR A 327 0.88 -0.85 -8.77
C TYR A 327 0.63 -1.61 -10.06
N TYR A 328 0.19 -2.87 -9.89
CA TYR A 328 -0.32 -3.71 -10.96
C TYR A 328 -1.62 -4.35 -10.51
N ARG A 329 -2.60 -4.41 -11.37
CA ARG A 329 -3.89 -5.00 -11.02
C ARG A 329 -3.77 -6.47 -10.66
N TYR A 330 -3.03 -7.22 -11.45
CA TYR A 330 -2.84 -8.65 -11.23
C TYR A 330 -1.40 -8.96 -10.88
N LEU A 331 -1.23 -9.78 -9.85
CA LEU A 331 0.06 -10.21 -9.36
C LEU A 331 0.10 -11.74 -9.26
N GLU A 332 1.17 -12.32 -9.77
CA GLU A 332 1.50 -13.73 -9.60
C GLU A 332 2.51 -13.88 -8.47
N PHE A 333 2.31 -14.85 -7.58
CA PHE A 333 3.25 -15.16 -6.50
C PHE A 333 4.04 -16.43 -6.83
N SER A 334 5.36 -16.29 -6.94
CA SER A 334 6.30 -17.34 -7.25
C SER A 334 7.34 -17.48 -6.14
N ASP A 335 7.58 -18.70 -5.65
CA ASP A 335 8.63 -18.94 -4.64
C ASP A 335 10.02 -18.69 -5.20
N LYS A 336 10.24 -18.92 -6.49
CA LYS A 336 11.52 -18.71 -7.17
C LYS A 336 11.78 -17.23 -7.50
N TYR A 337 10.78 -16.53 -8.01
CA TYR A 337 10.96 -15.19 -8.57
C TYR A 337 10.39 -14.09 -7.68
N GLY A 338 9.44 -14.41 -6.79
CA GLY A 338 8.76 -13.45 -5.93
C GLY A 338 7.43 -13.00 -6.49
N ILE A 339 7.14 -11.71 -6.38
CA ILE A 339 5.91 -11.11 -6.89
C ILE A 339 6.15 -10.64 -8.33
N ILE A 340 5.33 -11.15 -9.25
CA ILE A 340 5.45 -10.88 -10.68
C ILE A 340 4.22 -10.12 -11.14
N PRO A 341 4.35 -8.95 -11.79
CA PRO A 341 3.21 -8.26 -12.36
C PRO A 341 2.65 -9.01 -13.56
N VAL A 342 1.33 -9.18 -13.59
CA VAL A 342 0.59 -9.71 -14.73
C VAL A 342 -0.21 -8.57 -15.33
N GLN A 343 0.28 -7.99 -16.41
CA GLN A 343 -0.33 -6.82 -17.00
C GLN A 343 -1.40 -7.14 -18.04
N ASN A 344 -2.49 -6.37 -18.01
CA ASN A 344 -3.58 -6.41 -19.00
C ASN A 344 -3.35 -5.47 -20.18
N GLY A 345 -2.13 -5.05 -20.45
CA GLY A 345 -1.78 -4.12 -21.51
C GLY A 345 -0.86 -3.01 -21.02
N ARG A 346 -0.55 -2.06 -21.89
CA ARG A 346 0.27 -0.89 -21.57
C ARG A 346 -0.60 0.33 -21.23
N ASN A 347 -0.02 1.33 -20.57
CA ASN A 347 -0.63 2.64 -20.42
C ASN A 347 -0.72 3.32 -21.80
N LEU A 348 -1.95 3.50 -22.28
CA LEU A 348 -2.26 4.04 -23.61
C LEU A 348 -2.37 5.57 -23.61
N THR A 349 -2.44 6.16 -22.42
CA THR A 349 -2.63 7.60 -22.26
C THR A 349 -1.36 8.32 -21.77
N LEU A 350 -0.25 7.63 -21.59
CA LEU A 350 0.98 8.25 -21.14
C LEU A 350 1.52 9.24 -22.17
N ASN A 351 1.67 10.51 -21.79
CA ASN A 351 2.17 11.62 -22.60
C ASN A 351 1.38 11.86 -23.92
N VAL A 352 0.07 11.59 -23.90
CA VAL A 352 -0.77 11.89 -25.06
C VAL A 352 -1.47 13.25 -24.94
N PRO A 353 -1.90 13.85 -26.07
CA PRO A 353 -2.61 15.13 -26.07
C PRO A 353 -3.92 15.09 -25.28
N VAL A 354 -4.11 16.09 -24.42
CA VAL A 354 -5.34 16.32 -23.67
C VAL A 354 -5.90 17.71 -23.93
N THR A 355 -7.18 17.80 -24.18
CA THR A 355 -7.91 19.07 -24.30
C THR A 355 -8.89 19.19 -23.14
N ALA A 356 -8.82 20.26 -22.36
CA ALA A 356 -9.83 20.61 -21.36
C ALA A 356 -10.81 21.63 -21.93
N ALA A 357 -12.10 21.44 -21.63
CA ALA A 357 -13.16 22.38 -22.05
C ALA A 357 -13.16 23.69 -21.22
N VAL A 358 -12.37 23.75 -20.15
CA VAL A 358 -12.23 24.89 -19.27
C VAL A 358 -10.74 25.13 -18.96
N PRO A 359 -10.32 26.38 -18.67
CA PRO A 359 -8.94 26.63 -18.27
C PRO A 359 -8.64 26.04 -16.90
N GLY A 360 -7.40 25.56 -16.74
CA GLY A 360 -6.86 25.16 -15.46
C GLY A 360 -6.52 26.35 -14.56
N ALA A 361 -6.64 26.16 -13.26
CA ALA A 361 -6.22 27.15 -12.27
C ALA A 361 -4.69 27.35 -12.36
N ARG A 362 -4.25 28.57 -12.09
CA ARG A 362 -2.83 28.96 -12.11
C ARG A 362 -2.10 28.67 -13.44
N GLY A 363 -2.83 28.54 -14.53
CA GLY A 363 -2.25 28.28 -15.86
C GLY A 363 -1.80 26.82 -16.08
N ILE A 364 -2.17 25.91 -15.20
CA ILE A 364 -1.87 24.46 -15.37
C ILE A 364 -2.57 23.95 -16.63
N LYS A 365 -1.80 23.28 -17.49
CA LYS A 365 -2.29 22.67 -18.72
C LYS A 365 -2.92 21.30 -18.42
N ALA A 366 -3.83 20.88 -19.30
CA ALA A 366 -4.55 19.62 -19.14
C ALA A 366 -3.68 18.37 -19.33
N ASP A 367 -2.56 18.48 -20.02
CA ASP A 367 -1.62 17.39 -20.25
C ASP A 367 -0.97 16.83 -18.98
N CYS A 368 -1.01 17.57 -17.87
CA CYS A 368 -0.56 17.05 -16.57
C CYS A 368 -1.36 15.82 -16.09
N ILE A 369 -2.57 15.56 -16.62
CA ILE A 369 -3.33 14.38 -16.23
C ILE A 369 -2.93 13.11 -16.98
N THR A 370 -1.92 13.17 -17.85
CA THR A 370 -1.39 12.03 -18.60
C THR A 370 0.14 11.97 -18.59
N ASP A 371 0.79 12.72 -17.71
CA ASP A 371 2.27 12.79 -17.63
C ASP A 371 2.91 11.67 -16.78
N GLY A 372 2.09 10.84 -16.16
CA GLY A 372 2.53 9.73 -15.29
C GLY A 372 2.91 10.15 -13.88
N ALA A 373 2.78 11.44 -13.53
CA ALA A 373 3.14 11.97 -12.22
C ALA A 373 1.89 12.13 -11.33
N CYS A 374 1.82 11.36 -10.24
CA CYS A 374 0.62 11.29 -9.40
C CYS A 374 0.88 11.26 -7.88
N THR A 375 2.01 11.81 -7.43
CA THR A 375 2.28 12.01 -5.99
C THR A 375 1.65 13.31 -5.47
N GLU A 376 1.62 13.52 -4.15
CA GLU A 376 1.04 14.75 -3.56
C GLU A 376 1.71 16.04 -4.07
N SER A 377 3.02 16.00 -4.38
CA SER A 377 3.78 17.15 -4.90
C SER A 377 3.66 17.31 -6.41
N SER A 378 3.08 16.36 -7.15
CA SER A 378 2.91 16.43 -8.60
C SER A 378 1.94 17.56 -8.99
N ALA A 379 2.06 18.02 -10.23
CA ALA A 379 1.06 18.90 -10.81
C ALA A 379 -0.29 18.19 -10.92
N TYR A 380 -1.37 18.91 -10.70
CA TYR A 380 -2.73 18.40 -10.89
C TYR A 380 -3.59 19.44 -11.59
N PHE A 381 -4.51 18.99 -12.41
CA PHE A 381 -5.48 19.87 -13.02
C PHE A 381 -6.59 20.20 -12.03
N GLN A 382 -6.76 21.49 -11.75
CA GLN A 382 -7.89 22.05 -11.02
C GLN A 382 -8.61 23.05 -11.92
N LYS A 383 -9.93 23.00 -11.97
CA LYS A 383 -10.73 23.98 -12.71
C LYS A 383 -10.48 25.39 -12.19
N SER A 384 -10.28 26.36 -13.07
CA SER A 384 -10.17 27.77 -12.69
C SER A 384 -11.45 28.27 -12.04
N SER A 385 -11.32 29.07 -10.98
CA SER A 385 -12.46 29.71 -10.27
C SER A 385 -13.26 30.65 -11.17
N ASN A 386 -12.64 31.18 -12.22
CA ASN A 386 -13.30 32.05 -13.21
C ASN A 386 -14.18 31.28 -14.24
N ALA A 387 -14.06 29.95 -14.31
CA ALA A 387 -14.96 29.14 -15.09
C ALA A 387 -16.30 29.02 -14.36
N ALA A 388 -17.43 29.09 -15.08
CA ALA A 388 -18.77 29.06 -14.51
C ALA A 388 -18.92 28.01 -13.41
N THR A 389 -19.28 28.43 -12.21
CA THR A 389 -19.49 27.55 -11.07
C THR A 389 -20.65 26.61 -11.35
N GLY A 390 -20.49 25.33 -11.03
CA GLY A 390 -21.56 24.33 -11.15
C GLY A 390 -21.73 23.67 -12.51
N SER A 391 -21.08 24.14 -13.56
CA SER A 391 -21.09 23.44 -14.86
C SER A 391 -20.12 22.25 -14.83
N PRO A 392 -20.51 21.10 -15.40
CA PRO A 392 -19.58 20.00 -15.66
C PRO A 392 -18.41 20.52 -16.49
N TYR A 393 -17.20 20.07 -16.13
CA TYR A 393 -16.06 20.29 -17.01
C TYR A 393 -15.57 18.96 -17.59
N MET A 394 -14.83 19.04 -18.67
CA MET A 394 -14.58 17.88 -19.51
C MET A 394 -13.16 17.89 -20.04
N PHE A 395 -12.56 16.70 -20.10
CA PHE A 395 -11.33 16.41 -20.82
C PHE A 395 -11.63 15.53 -22.01
N THR A 396 -10.93 15.78 -23.11
CA THR A 396 -10.83 14.85 -24.25
C THR A 396 -9.37 14.44 -24.39
N ILE A 397 -9.13 13.14 -24.34
CA ILE A 397 -7.81 12.51 -24.38
C ILE A 397 -7.71 11.77 -25.71
N ASP A 398 -6.74 12.12 -26.57
CA ASP A 398 -6.47 11.44 -27.84
C ASP A 398 -5.33 10.44 -27.66
N MET A 399 -5.63 9.16 -27.58
CA MET A 399 -4.62 8.09 -27.47
C MET A 399 -3.80 7.91 -28.74
N GLN A 400 -4.11 8.67 -29.82
CA GLN A 400 -3.42 8.67 -31.12
C GLN A 400 -3.46 7.32 -31.86
N LYS A 401 -3.95 6.27 -31.24
CA LYS A 401 -4.13 4.92 -31.79
C LYS A 401 -5.43 4.32 -31.29
N GLU A 402 -6.03 3.47 -32.08
CA GLU A 402 -7.18 2.69 -31.67
C GLU A 402 -6.72 1.53 -30.75
N ALA A 403 -7.47 1.28 -29.69
CA ALA A 403 -7.17 0.23 -28.74
C ALA A 403 -8.44 -0.31 -28.09
N VAL A 404 -8.38 -1.56 -27.62
CA VAL A 404 -9.34 -2.11 -26.67
C VAL A 404 -8.85 -1.75 -25.26
N ILE A 405 -9.70 -1.06 -24.50
CA ILE A 405 -9.41 -0.64 -23.13
C ILE A 405 -9.87 -1.71 -22.15
N SER A 406 -9.03 -2.09 -21.21
CA SER A 406 -9.37 -3.08 -20.17
C SER A 406 -9.50 -2.46 -18.76
N GLU A 407 -8.80 -1.35 -18.49
CA GLU A 407 -8.80 -0.68 -17.20
C GLU A 407 -8.54 0.82 -17.36
N ILE A 408 -9.16 1.62 -16.50
CA ILE A 408 -8.85 3.04 -16.36
C ILE A 408 -8.57 3.32 -14.89
N ASN A 409 -7.45 3.97 -14.61
CA ASN A 409 -7.08 4.44 -13.27
C ASN A 409 -7.18 5.96 -13.24
N LEU A 410 -7.87 6.49 -12.24
CA LEU A 410 -8.04 7.91 -12.03
C LEU A 410 -7.48 8.30 -10.65
N SER A 411 -6.40 9.10 -10.64
CA SER A 411 -5.80 9.64 -9.42
C SER A 411 -6.34 11.04 -9.15
N THR A 412 -7.00 11.23 -8.02
CA THR A 412 -7.61 12.49 -7.62
C THR A 412 -7.01 13.02 -6.33
N ARG A 413 -7.10 14.33 -6.13
CA ARG A 413 -6.57 15.00 -4.96
C ARG A 413 -7.25 14.53 -3.69
N LEU A 414 -6.43 14.31 -2.64
CA LEU A 414 -6.86 14.05 -1.28
C LEU A 414 -6.51 15.24 -0.39
N VAL A 415 -7.45 15.62 0.46
CA VAL A 415 -7.20 16.63 1.50
C VAL A 415 -7.58 15.98 2.81
N ASN A 416 -6.58 15.66 3.61
CA ASN A 416 -6.74 14.94 4.87
C ASN A 416 -7.79 15.60 5.79
N GLY A 417 -8.79 14.78 6.20
CA GLY A 417 -9.95 15.24 6.99
C GLY A 417 -11.03 15.96 6.18
N SER A 418 -10.83 16.10 4.86
CA SER A 418 -11.79 16.71 3.94
C SER A 418 -11.82 15.97 2.59
N GLU A 419 -11.71 14.66 2.64
CA GLU A 419 -11.68 13.80 1.47
C GLU A 419 -12.92 14.02 0.59
N ALA A 420 -12.67 14.08 -0.70
CA ALA A 420 -13.71 14.38 -1.67
C ALA A 420 -13.84 13.31 -2.76
N ALA A 421 -15.08 12.94 -3.06
CA ALA A 421 -15.43 12.02 -4.11
C ALA A 421 -15.86 12.76 -5.37
N TYR A 422 -15.40 12.29 -6.52
CA TYR A 422 -15.74 12.83 -7.83
C TYR A 422 -17.03 12.21 -8.34
N LYS A 423 -17.92 13.04 -8.88
CA LYS A 423 -19.10 12.64 -9.64
C LYS A 423 -18.78 12.83 -11.10
N TYR A 424 -18.67 11.75 -11.87
CA TYR A 424 -18.10 11.78 -13.20
C TYR A 424 -18.75 10.76 -14.16
N THR A 425 -18.43 10.89 -15.45
CA THR A 425 -18.63 9.83 -16.45
C THR A 425 -17.37 9.70 -17.30
N ILE A 426 -17.12 8.50 -17.82
CA ILE A 426 -16.10 8.25 -18.82
C ILE A 426 -16.75 7.67 -20.05
N GLU A 427 -16.41 8.21 -21.21
CA GLU A 427 -16.96 7.83 -22.50
C GLU A 427 -15.82 7.54 -23.47
N GLY A 428 -16.01 6.58 -24.37
CA GLY A 428 -15.07 6.23 -25.43
C GLY A 428 -15.61 6.58 -26.82
N SER A 429 -14.73 6.95 -27.73
CA SER A 429 -15.07 7.23 -29.14
C SER A 429 -13.95 6.77 -30.06
N ARG A 430 -14.33 6.32 -31.25
CA ARG A 430 -13.41 5.98 -32.34
C ARG A 430 -13.08 7.18 -33.21
N ASP A 431 -14.07 8.04 -33.47
CA ASP A 431 -14.01 9.15 -34.44
C ASP A 431 -13.91 10.55 -33.78
N GLY A 432 -13.94 10.61 -32.43
CA GLY A 432 -13.97 11.86 -31.67
C GLY A 432 -15.31 12.62 -31.75
N LYS A 433 -16.34 12.06 -32.38
CA LYS A 433 -17.65 12.67 -32.55
C LYS A 433 -18.75 11.92 -31.84
N SER A 434 -18.83 10.62 -32.05
CA SER A 434 -19.80 9.72 -31.43
C SER A 434 -19.19 9.03 -30.21
N TYR A 435 -19.78 9.25 -29.05
CA TYR A 435 -19.25 8.74 -27.78
C TYR A 435 -20.21 7.72 -27.17
N LYS A 436 -19.64 6.62 -26.66
CA LYS A 436 -20.32 5.58 -25.91
C LYS A 436 -19.92 5.68 -24.44
N MET A 437 -20.88 5.54 -23.51
CA MET A 437 -20.62 5.46 -22.08
C MET A 437 -19.83 4.19 -21.74
N LEU A 438 -18.71 4.36 -21.06
CA LEU A 438 -17.89 3.27 -20.52
C LEU A 438 -18.08 3.15 -19.01
N VAL A 439 -18.13 4.28 -18.30
CA VAL A 439 -18.30 4.32 -16.83
C VAL A 439 -19.29 5.42 -16.46
N ASP A 440 -20.30 5.08 -15.65
CA ASP A 440 -21.15 6.05 -14.97
C ASP A 440 -20.77 6.10 -13.47
N GLY A 441 -19.95 7.06 -13.12
CA GLY A 441 -19.47 7.34 -11.77
C GLY A 441 -20.24 8.45 -11.05
N LYS A 442 -21.47 8.81 -11.48
CA LYS A 442 -22.27 9.87 -10.83
C LYS A 442 -22.63 9.56 -9.38
N LEU A 443 -22.70 8.29 -9.02
CA LEU A 443 -22.94 7.82 -7.64
C LEU A 443 -21.66 7.43 -6.90
N ASN A 444 -20.47 7.72 -7.43
CA ASN A 444 -19.20 7.37 -6.82
C ASN A 444 -19.00 8.05 -5.45
N TRP A 445 -18.47 7.29 -4.49
CA TRP A 445 -18.02 7.76 -3.18
C TRP A 445 -16.58 7.35 -2.85
N GLN A 446 -15.89 6.68 -3.77
CA GLN A 446 -14.46 6.40 -3.63
C GLN A 446 -13.64 7.68 -3.79
N VAL A 447 -12.52 7.76 -3.10
CA VAL A 447 -11.65 8.93 -3.05
C VAL A 447 -10.21 8.56 -3.41
N GLY A 448 -9.47 9.50 -3.94
CA GLY A 448 -8.03 9.40 -4.17
C GLY A 448 -7.64 8.61 -5.41
N PHE A 449 -7.87 7.31 -5.43
CA PHE A 449 -7.50 6.45 -6.55
C PHE A 449 -8.63 5.50 -6.91
N LEU A 450 -9.11 5.59 -8.14
CA LEU A 450 -10.19 4.76 -8.66
C LEU A 450 -9.62 3.80 -9.70
N ILE A 451 -9.94 2.53 -9.56
CA ILE A 451 -9.59 1.46 -10.51
C ILE A 451 -10.88 1.01 -11.18
N LEU A 452 -11.00 1.29 -12.46
CA LEU A 452 -12.24 1.10 -13.23
C LEU A 452 -12.03 -0.02 -14.25
N ASN A 453 -12.73 -1.13 -14.05
CA ASN A 453 -12.72 -2.24 -15.00
C ASN A 453 -13.56 -1.89 -16.23
N ILE A 454 -13.03 -2.08 -17.42
CA ILE A 454 -13.71 -1.84 -18.70
C ILE A 454 -13.87 -3.18 -19.40
N GLU A 455 -15.11 -3.62 -19.56
CA GLU A 455 -15.45 -4.90 -20.19
C GLU A 455 -15.87 -4.76 -21.66
N ASP A 456 -15.82 -3.54 -22.20
CA ASP A 456 -16.21 -3.27 -23.57
C ASP A 456 -15.10 -3.68 -24.57
N PRO A 457 -15.36 -4.62 -25.48
CA PRO A 457 -14.37 -5.08 -26.45
C PRO A 457 -14.18 -4.14 -27.65
N SER A 458 -14.88 -3.02 -27.68
CA SER A 458 -14.83 -2.08 -28.80
C SER A 458 -13.50 -1.33 -28.86
N LEU A 459 -13.14 -0.87 -30.03
CA LEU A 459 -11.97 -0.05 -30.27
C LEU A 459 -12.29 1.42 -30.03
N TYR A 460 -11.41 2.08 -29.27
CA TYR A 460 -11.49 3.51 -29.00
C TYR A 460 -10.14 4.17 -29.29
N ARG A 461 -10.19 5.39 -29.82
CA ARG A 461 -9.03 6.29 -29.92
C ARG A 461 -9.14 7.46 -28.94
N TYR A 462 -10.37 7.95 -28.73
CA TYR A 462 -10.63 9.09 -27.86
C TYR A 462 -11.33 8.63 -26.59
N LEU A 463 -10.86 9.15 -25.45
CA LEU A 463 -11.54 9.02 -24.17
C LEU A 463 -12.00 10.39 -23.70
N ARG A 464 -13.14 10.45 -23.05
CA ARG A 464 -13.72 11.68 -22.54
C ARG A 464 -14.11 11.51 -21.08
N LEU A 465 -13.45 12.27 -20.20
CA LEU A 465 -13.79 12.36 -18.78
C LEU A 465 -14.64 13.61 -18.55
N ARG A 466 -15.85 13.44 -18.04
CA ARG A 466 -16.70 14.54 -17.58
C ARG A 466 -16.80 14.53 -16.07
N VAL A 467 -16.51 15.66 -15.42
CA VAL A 467 -16.66 15.87 -14.00
C VAL A 467 -17.89 16.73 -13.75
N TYR A 468 -18.88 16.19 -13.04
CA TYR A 468 -20.13 16.87 -12.68
C TYR A 468 -20.03 17.60 -11.36
N GLY A 469 -19.16 17.15 -10.47
CA GLY A 469 -18.95 17.77 -9.17
C GLY A 469 -17.95 17.00 -8.31
N VAL A 470 -17.51 17.65 -7.26
CA VAL A 470 -16.64 17.10 -6.21
C VAL A 470 -17.36 17.31 -4.90
N VAL A 471 -17.55 16.24 -4.12
CA VAL A 471 -18.37 16.21 -2.90
C VAL A 471 -17.54 15.76 -1.72
N ASN A 472 -17.51 16.53 -0.64
CA ASN A 472 -16.89 16.14 0.62
C ASN A 472 -17.64 14.96 1.22
N VAL A 473 -16.94 13.84 1.44
CA VAL A 473 -17.56 12.60 1.91
C VAL A 473 -18.03 12.68 3.36
N HIS A 474 -17.48 13.56 4.19
CA HIS A 474 -17.84 13.71 5.60
C HIS A 474 -19.09 14.56 5.77
N LYS A 475 -19.22 15.62 4.97
CA LYS A 475 -20.27 16.63 5.10
C LYS A 475 -21.39 16.49 4.07
N ASN A 476 -21.18 15.69 3.02
CA ASN A 476 -22.10 15.49 1.89
C ASN A 476 -22.51 16.82 1.23
N ASN A 477 -21.53 17.72 1.04
CA ASN A 477 -21.74 19.00 0.37
C ASN A 477 -20.68 19.23 -0.71
N SER A 478 -20.88 20.25 -1.54
CA SER A 478 -19.92 20.60 -2.58
C SER A 478 -18.55 20.91 -2.00
N ALA A 479 -17.53 20.32 -2.60
CA ALA A 479 -16.12 20.48 -2.25
C ALA A 479 -15.26 20.83 -3.47
N MET A 480 -15.75 21.68 -4.35
CA MET A 480 -15.01 22.09 -5.56
C MET A 480 -13.66 22.75 -5.26
N TRP A 481 -13.45 23.26 -4.05
CA TRP A 481 -12.15 23.75 -3.58
C TRP A 481 -11.10 22.65 -3.45
N ALA A 482 -11.53 21.39 -3.25
CA ALA A 482 -10.67 20.20 -3.18
C ALA A 482 -10.49 19.52 -4.56
N ASP A 483 -11.03 20.12 -5.64
CA ASP A 483 -10.85 19.62 -7.01
C ASP A 483 -9.36 19.52 -7.36
N GLY A 484 -9.01 18.44 -8.04
CA GLY A 484 -7.66 18.18 -8.53
C GLY A 484 -7.52 16.77 -9.09
N ILE A 485 -7.16 16.66 -10.36
CA ILE A 485 -6.88 15.39 -11.02
C ILE A 485 -5.38 15.35 -11.31
N TYR A 486 -4.71 14.36 -10.74
CA TYR A 486 -3.29 14.12 -10.98
C TYR A 486 -3.06 13.32 -12.26
N GLU A 487 -3.78 12.20 -12.42
CA GLU A 487 -3.51 11.27 -13.51
C GLU A 487 -4.79 10.58 -13.98
N PHE A 488 -4.90 10.40 -15.28
CA PHE A 488 -5.86 9.57 -15.96
C PHE A 488 -5.10 8.56 -16.82
N ALA A 489 -4.96 7.34 -16.33
CA ALA A 489 -4.24 6.28 -17.03
C ALA A 489 -5.22 5.23 -17.57
N ALA A 490 -5.21 4.99 -18.87
CA ALA A 490 -5.97 3.92 -19.50
C ALA A 490 -5.04 2.80 -19.95
N TYR A 491 -5.37 1.57 -19.59
CA TYR A 491 -4.61 0.37 -19.94
C TYR A 491 -5.38 -0.49 -20.92
N GLY A 492 -4.66 -1.08 -21.89
CA GLY A 492 -5.26 -1.90 -22.91
C GLY A 492 -4.28 -2.36 -23.96
N LYS A 493 -4.83 -2.95 -25.03
CA LYS A 493 -4.05 -3.48 -26.15
C LYS A 493 -4.30 -2.60 -27.38
N PRO A 494 -3.27 -1.92 -27.90
CA PRO A 494 -3.37 -1.22 -29.19
C PRO A 494 -3.53 -2.23 -30.32
N GLN A 495 -4.24 -1.83 -31.37
CA GLN A 495 -4.24 -2.57 -32.64
C GLN A 495 -2.94 -2.38 -33.40
#